data_335a4b95f44f4b6b901374192363da0f
#
_entry.id   335a4b95f44f4b6b901374192363da0f
#
_cell.length_a   1.000
_cell.length_b   1.000
_cell.length_c   1.000
_cell.angle_alpha   90.00
_cell.angle_beta   90.00
_cell.angle_gamma   90.00
#
_symmetry.space_group_name_H-M   'P 1'
#
loop_
_entity.id
_entity.type
_entity.pdbx_description
1 polymer ?
#
loop_
_entity_poly.entity_id
_entity_poly.type
_entity_poly.pdbx_seq_one_letter_code
_entity_poly.pdbx_strand_id
1 'polypeptide(L)'
;MEAWGFRYVSNIVWAKRRKDGGPDGRGVGFYFRNVTELILFGVKGSMRTLPPARSQVNMIETRKREHSRKPDEQYDLIEACSPGPYLEMFARYPRDGWTVWGDESDSELKPRGVVHKGYGGGEIDSSQMKLAMPDAGVRVSAESRAATARALRDEYENGSSLRDLAADYGYSLQKVRTLLEEAGAEFRRRGRSPKMAE
;
A
#
# COMPACT_ATOMS: atom_id res chain seq x y z
N MET A 1 8.96 -9.76 13.84
CA MET A 1 7.96 -8.70 13.56
C MET A 1 7.70 -7.88 14.81
N GLU A 2 7.41 -8.49 15.93
CA GLU A 2 7.13 -7.80 17.20
C GLU A 2 8.26 -6.87 17.66
N ALA A 3 9.53 -7.31 17.53
CA ALA A 3 10.69 -6.48 17.84
C ALA A 3 10.76 -5.15 17.05
N TRP A 4 10.06 -5.07 15.92
CA TRP A 4 9.93 -3.85 15.10
C TRP A 4 8.59 -3.14 15.31
N GLY A 5 7.80 -3.61 16.28
CA GLY A 5 6.51 -3.05 16.62
C GLY A 5 5.38 -3.39 15.65
N PHE A 6 5.54 -4.45 14.85
CA PHE A 6 4.49 -4.95 13.97
C PHE A 6 3.75 -6.12 14.61
N ARG A 7 2.43 -6.05 14.57
CA ARG A 7 1.55 -7.17 14.93
C ARG A 7 1.32 -8.03 13.68
N TYR A 8 1.61 -9.33 13.77
CA TYR A 8 1.26 -10.28 12.72
C TYR A 8 -0.26 -10.36 12.55
N VAL A 9 -0.74 -10.33 11.30
CA VAL A 9 -2.17 -10.39 11.00
C VAL A 9 -2.54 -11.40 9.92
N SER A 10 -1.62 -11.70 8.99
CA SER A 10 -1.88 -12.63 7.90
C SER A 10 -0.57 -13.08 7.24
N ASN A 11 -0.69 -13.95 6.27
CA ASN A 11 0.41 -14.31 5.38
C ASN A 11 -0.08 -14.39 3.93
N ILE A 12 0.88 -14.34 3.02
CA ILE A 12 0.69 -14.61 1.61
C ILE A 12 1.61 -15.79 1.27
N VAL A 13 1.13 -16.73 0.51
CA VAL A 13 1.90 -17.88 0.04
C VAL A 13 2.38 -17.61 -1.38
N TRP A 14 3.69 -17.64 -1.59
CA TRP A 14 4.24 -17.70 -2.93
C TRP A 14 4.44 -19.15 -3.34
N ALA A 15 3.59 -19.63 -4.26
CA ALA A 15 3.69 -20.95 -4.87
C ALA A 15 4.56 -20.88 -6.13
N LYS A 16 5.71 -21.54 -6.07
CA LYS A 16 6.70 -21.55 -7.16
C LYS A 16 6.30 -22.54 -8.24
N ARG A 17 6.15 -22.06 -9.46
CA ARG A 17 5.75 -22.87 -10.63
C ARG A 17 6.91 -23.09 -11.60
N ARG A 18 6.90 -24.22 -12.27
CA ARG A 18 7.74 -24.52 -13.43
C ARG A 18 7.17 -23.87 -14.71
N LYS A 19 7.94 -23.98 -15.80
CA LYS A 19 7.51 -23.46 -17.10
C LYS A 19 6.21 -24.14 -17.61
N ASP A 20 6.01 -25.40 -17.25
CA ASP A 20 4.81 -26.19 -17.59
C ASP A 20 3.62 -25.97 -16.65
N GLY A 21 3.74 -25.02 -15.71
CA GLY A 21 2.70 -24.70 -14.71
C GLY A 21 2.70 -25.64 -13.50
N GLY A 22 3.43 -26.74 -13.52
CA GLY A 22 3.55 -27.64 -12.37
C GLY A 22 4.32 -27.03 -11.20
N PRO A 23 4.25 -27.64 -10.00
CA PRO A 23 5.04 -27.21 -8.85
C PRO A 23 6.54 -27.24 -9.14
N ASP A 24 7.32 -26.26 -8.66
CA ASP A 24 8.77 -26.27 -8.79
C ASP A 24 9.42 -27.27 -7.84
N GLY A 25 9.51 -28.52 -8.25
CA GLY A 25 10.10 -29.61 -7.45
C GLY A 25 11.63 -29.58 -7.30
N ARG A 26 12.31 -28.51 -7.71
CA ARG A 26 13.77 -28.38 -7.65
C ARG A 26 14.28 -27.76 -6.35
N GLY A 27 13.41 -27.42 -5.43
CA GLY A 27 13.79 -26.95 -4.11
C GLY A 27 14.51 -28.05 -3.32
N VAL A 28 15.37 -27.65 -2.39
CA VAL A 28 15.99 -28.55 -1.43
C VAL A 28 15.14 -28.61 -0.17
N GLY A 29 15.06 -29.78 0.44
CA GLY A 29 14.36 -29.98 1.69
C GLY A 29 14.69 -31.36 2.20
N PHE A 30 14.84 -31.49 3.52
CA PHE A 30 15.26 -32.76 4.12
C PHE A 30 14.14 -33.81 4.10
N TYR A 31 12.91 -33.40 4.37
CA TYR A 31 11.74 -34.28 4.31
C TYR A 31 10.89 -34.05 3.08
N PHE A 32 10.62 -32.78 2.78
CA PHE A 32 9.82 -32.36 1.62
C PHE A 32 10.55 -31.29 0.83
N ARG A 33 10.36 -31.28 -0.49
CA ARG A 33 10.89 -30.21 -1.34
C ARG A 33 10.00 -28.97 -1.23
N ASN A 34 10.56 -27.90 -0.73
CA ASN A 34 9.81 -26.65 -0.56
C ASN A 34 9.53 -26.00 -1.91
N VAL A 35 8.27 -25.93 -2.27
CA VAL A 35 7.78 -25.27 -3.48
C VAL A 35 7.05 -23.97 -3.17
N THR A 36 6.98 -23.61 -1.90
CA THR A 36 6.32 -22.38 -1.43
C THR A 36 7.27 -21.55 -0.56
N GLU A 37 7.03 -20.26 -0.50
CA GLU A 37 7.56 -19.35 0.51
C GLU A 37 6.41 -18.57 1.15
N LEU A 38 6.54 -18.26 2.44
CA LEU A 38 5.60 -17.44 3.17
C LEU A 38 6.07 -16.00 3.21
N ILE A 39 5.19 -15.08 2.88
CA ILE A 39 5.35 -13.64 3.08
C ILE A 39 4.49 -13.29 4.29
N LEU A 40 5.11 -12.94 5.39
CA LEU A 40 4.40 -12.58 6.61
C LEU A 40 3.91 -11.14 6.51
N PHE A 41 2.62 -10.93 6.73
CA PHE A 41 2.00 -9.62 6.71
C PHE A 41 1.73 -9.13 8.13
N GLY A 42 2.30 -7.98 8.45
CA GLY A 42 2.14 -7.34 9.74
C GLY A 42 1.66 -5.90 9.63
N VAL A 43 0.98 -5.45 10.65
CA VAL A 43 0.44 -4.10 10.73
C VAL A 43 0.97 -3.39 11.97
N LYS A 44 1.38 -2.14 11.80
CA LYS A 44 1.71 -1.21 12.88
C LYS A 44 0.61 -0.16 12.95
N GLY A 45 -0.01 0.00 14.12
CA GLY A 45 -1.18 0.86 14.28
C GLY A 45 -2.48 0.16 13.86
N SER A 46 -3.44 0.92 13.31
CA SER A 46 -4.81 0.47 13.02
C SER A 46 -5.16 0.44 11.53
N MET A 47 -4.21 0.72 10.64
CA MET A 47 -4.47 0.78 9.21
C MET A 47 -4.89 -0.59 8.66
N ARG A 48 -5.85 -0.59 7.75
CA ARG A 48 -6.29 -1.76 6.99
C ARG A 48 -5.81 -1.65 5.56
N THR A 49 -5.79 -2.78 4.85
CA THR A 49 -5.53 -2.79 3.41
C THR A 49 -6.52 -1.90 2.66
N LEU A 50 -6.02 -1.23 1.62
CA LEU A 50 -6.84 -0.36 0.79
C LEU A 50 -7.90 -1.17 0.01
N PRO A 51 -9.10 -0.65 -0.25
CA PRO A 51 -9.95 -1.12 -1.33
C PRO A 51 -9.23 -0.78 -2.66
N PRO A 52 -9.33 -1.55 -3.73
CA PRO A 52 -10.01 -2.82 -3.97
C PRO A 52 -9.22 -4.05 -3.53
N ALA A 53 -8.02 -3.91 -2.97
CA ALA A 53 -7.15 -5.04 -2.62
C ALA A 53 -7.67 -5.90 -1.44
N ARG A 54 -8.76 -5.50 -0.80
CA ARG A 54 -9.39 -6.29 0.29
C ARG A 54 -9.95 -7.64 -0.18
N SER A 55 -10.21 -7.78 -1.47
CA SER A 55 -10.64 -9.05 -2.08
C SER A 55 -9.48 -9.89 -2.63
N GLN A 56 -8.23 -9.41 -2.46
CA GLN A 56 -7.05 -10.12 -2.93
C GLN A 56 -6.88 -11.43 -2.17
N VAL A 57 -6.73 -12.50 -2.92
CA VAL A 57 -6.38 -13.80 -2.32
C VAL A 57 -4.95 -13.79 -1.79
N ASN A 58 -4.70 -14.53 -0.73
CA ASN A 58 -3.40 -14.59 -0.08
C ASN A 58 -2.43 -15.58 -0.76
N MET A 59 -2.44 -15.62 -2.07
CA MET A 59 -1.56 -16.51 -2.85
C MET A 59 -1.04 -15.80 -4.10
N ILE A 60 0.26 -15.99 -4.36
CA ILE A 60 0.94 -15.59 -5.59
C ILE A 60 1.46 -16.87 -6.25
N GLU A 61 1.08 -17.11 -7.49
CA GLU A 61 1.59 -18.23 -8.28
C GLU A 61 2.45 -17.72 -9.41
N THR A 62 3.75 -17.90 -9.31
CA THR A 62 4.68 -17.47 -10.37
C THR A 62 5.83 -18.44 -10.56
N ARG A 63 6.53 -18.27 -11.67
CA ARG A 63 7.77 -18.97 -11.90
C ARG A 63 8.85 -18.45 -10.95
N LYS A 64 9.65 -19.39 -10.44
CA LYS A 64 10.89 -19.06 -9.75
C LYS A 64 11.77 -18.19 -10.65
N ARG A 65 12.30 -17.14 -10.08
CA ARG A 65 13.29 -16.25 -10.68
C ARG A 65 14.71 -16.77 -10.41
N GLU A 66 15.70 -15.94 -10.59
CA GLU A 66 17.06 -16.19 -10.18
C GLU A 66 17.19 -16.40 -8.67
N HIS A 67 18.36 -16.88 -8.23
CA HIS A 67 18.58 -17.19 -6.82
C HIS A 67 18.28 -15.99 -5.92
N SER A 68 17.55 -16.22 -4.84
CA SER A 68 17.12 -15.23 -3.83
C SER A 68 16.18 -14.12 -4.32
N ARG A 69 15.89 -13.99 -5.60
CA ARG A 69 14.94 -13.00 -6.10
C ARG A 69 13.51 -13.40 -5.77
N LYS A 70 12.79 -12.45 -5.19
CA LYS A 70 11.37 -12.61 -4.88
C LYS A 70 10.49 -12.34 -6.11
N PRO A 71 9.21 -12.75 -6.10
CA PRO A 71 8.32 -12.50 -7.23
C PRO A 71 8.03 -11.02 -7.36
N ASP A 72 8.15 -10.47 -8.57
CA ASP A 72 7.89 -9.06 -8.82
C ASP A 72 6.42 -8.70 -8.55
N GLU A 73 5.52 -9.66 -8.70
CA GLU A 73 4.09 -9.54 -8.45
C GLU A 73 3.76 -9.18 -6.98
N GLN A 74 4.68 -9.43 -6.05
CA GLN A 74 4.49 -9.00 -4.66
C GLN A 74 4.45 -7.48 -4.50
N TYR A 75 5.19 -6.76 -5.34
CA TYR A 75 5.21 -5.29 -5.27
C TYR A 75 3.88 -4.71 -5.76
N ASP A 76 3.33 -5.22 -6.86
CA ASP A 76 2.00 -4.83 -7.33
C ASP A 76 0.94 -5.06 -6.25
N LEU A 77 1.06 -6.18 -5.54
CA LEU A 77 0.17 -6.50 -4.43
C LEU A 77 0.34 -5.52 -3.26
N ILE A 78 1.57 -5.19 -2.88
CA ILE A 78 1.85 -4.25 -1.81
C ILE A 78 1.32 -2.86 -2.17
N GLU A 79 1.59 -2.39 -3.39
CA GLU A 79 1.15 -1.09 -3.89
C GLU A 79 -0.37 -0.98 -3.95
N ALA A 80 -1.07 -2.07 -4.32
CA ALA A 80 -2.52 -2.12 -4.30
C ALA A 80 -3.13 -2.16 -2.88
N CYS A 81 -2.41 -2.76 -1.92
CA CYS A 81 -2.90 -2.96 -0.56
C CYS A 81 -2.59 -1.82 0.40
N SER A 82 -1.53 -1.06 0.14
CA SER A 82 -0.96 -0.10 1.08
C SER A 82 -0.64 1.22 0.40
N PRO A 83 -0.88 2.37 1.02
CA PRO A 83 -0.37 3.63 0.50
C PRO A 83 1.14 3.70 0.70
N GLY A 84 1.84 4.38 -0.21
CA GLY A 84 3.25 4.74 0.02
C GLY A 84 3.43 5.69 1.20
N PRO A 85 4.67 6.06 1.50
CA PRO A 85 5.89 5.67 0.78
C PRO A 85 6.27 4.23 1.02
N TYR A 86 7.01 3.62 0.09
CA TYR A 86 7.45 2.24 0.16
C TYR A 86 8.93 2.16 0.50
N LEU A 87 9.29 1.18 1.32
CA LEU A 87 10.67 0.87 1.68
C LEU A 87 10.93 -0.63 1.50
N GLU A 88 11.99 -0.98 0.78
CA GLU A 88 12.51 -2.33 0.73
C GLU A 88 13.88 -2.38 1.42
N MET A 89 13.97 -3.14 2.49
CA MET A 89 15.22 -3.45 3.16
C MET A 89 15.83 -4.73 2.58
N PHE A 90 17.17 -4.73 2.42
CA PHE A 90 17.92 -5.80 1.77
C PHE A 90 17.55 -5.98 0.28
N ALA A 91 17.25 -4.85 -0.37
CA ALA A 91 16.94 -4.81 -1.78
C ALA A 91 18.17 -5.23 -2.61
N ARG A 92 17.90 -5.91 -3.73
CA ARG A 92 18.93 -6.25 -4.71
C ARG A 92 18.93 -5.35 -5.93
N TYR A 93 17.77 -4.76 -6.22
CA TYR A 93 17.58 -3.93 -7.42
C TYR A 93 16.80 -2.68 -7.05
N PRO A 94 17.16 -1.53 -7.64
CA PRO A 94 16.36 -0.32 -7.48
C PRO A 94 14.97 -0.52 -8.11
N ARG A 95 13.97 0.13 -7.55
CA ARG A 95 12.59 0.10 -8.05
C ARG A 95 11.98 1.50 -7.97
N ASP A 96 11.35 1.92 -9.05
CA ASP A 96 10.67 3.22 -9.12
C ASP A 96 9.58 3.34 -8.06
N GLY A 97 9.55 4.47 -7.36
CA GLY A 97 8.59 4.73 -6.29
C GLY A 97 8.91 4.05 -4.95
N TRP A 98 10.03 3.35 -4.85
CA TRP A 98 10.49 2.69 -3.62
C TRP A 98 11.80 3.26 -3.13
N THR A 99 11.89 3.48 -1.83
CA THR A 99 13.19 3.65 -1.17
C THR A 99 13.78 2.27 -0.96
N VAL A 100 14.99 2.04 -1.47
CA VAL A 100 15.67 0.74 -1.36
C VAL A 100 16.90 0.88 -0.49
N TRP A 101 17.16 -0.16 0.31
CA TRP A 101 18.36 -0.27 1.13
C TRP A 101 18.89 -1.70 1.07
N GLY A 102 20.17 -1.87 0.77
CA GLY A 102 20.84 -3.17 0.69
C GLY A 102 22.19 -3.06 0.02
N ASP A 103 23.06 -4.03 0.24
CA ASP A 103 24.43 -4.03 -0.27
C ASP A 103 24.49 -4.06 -1.82
N GLU A 104 23.46 -4.60 -2.46
CA GLU A 104 23.37 -4.71 -3.92
C GLU A 104 22.47 -3.60 -4.52
N SER A 105 21.85 -2.75 -3.71
CA SER A 105 20.84 -1.78 -4.14
C SER A 105 21.40 -0.64 -5.01
N ASP A 106 22.69 -0.32 -4.87
CA ASP A 106 23.37 0.72 -5.62
C ASP A 106 24.04 0.19 -6.90
N SER A 107 23.89 -1.09 -7.17
CA SER A 107 24.52 -1.72 -8.31
C SER A 107 23.78 -1.39 -9.61
N GLU A 108 24.54 -1.23 -10.69
CA GLU A 108 23.99 -1.16 -12.06
C GLU A 108 23.43 -2.52 -12.53
N LEU A 109 23.43 -3.52 -11.66
CA LEU A 109 22.97 -4.86 -11.95
C LEU A 109 21.47 -4.83 -12.24
N LYS A 110 21.11 -5.31 -13.40
CA LYS A 110 19.71 -5.51 -13.79
C LYS A 110 19.29 -6.95 -13.55
N PRO A 111 18.02 -7.17 -13.16
CA PRO A 111 17.50 -8.52 -13.01
C PRO A 111 17.62 -9.29 -14.32
N ARG A 112 18.00 -10.56 -14.23
CA ARG A 112 18.04 -11.46 -15.39
C ARG A 112 16.64 -12.01 -15.69
N GLY A 113 16.33 -12.17 -16.97
CA GLY A 113 15.06 -12.75 -17.42
C GLY A 113 13.94 -11.70 -17.55
N VAL A 114 12.73 -12.01 -17.09
CA VAL A 114 11.60 -11.10 -17.20
C VAL A 114 11.85 -9.88 -16.30
N VAL A 115 11.90 -8.70 -16.90
CA VAL A 115 12.03 -7.43 -16.20
C VAL A 115 10.64 -6.90 -15.90
N HIS A 116 10.36 -6.65 -14.63
CA HIS A 116 9.13 -5.98 -14.22
C HIS A 116 9.20 -4.48 -14.53
N LYS A 117 8.07 -3.87 -14.88
CA LYS A 117 7.97 -2.41 -14.93
C LYS A 117 8.40 -1.84 -13.58
N GLY A 118 9.20 -0.81 -13.57
CA GLY A 118 9.71 -0.20 -12.34
C GLY A 118 11.16 -0.56 -12.01
N TYR A 119 11.82 -1.40 -12.77
CA TYR A 119 13.28 -1.51 -12.77
C TYR A 119 13.88 -0.51 -13.78
N GLY A 120 13.83 0.73 -13.43
CA GLY A 120 14.44 1.81 -14.19
C GLY A 120 15.08 2.76 -13.21
N GLY A 121 16.36 3.07 -13.38
CA GLY A 121 17.06 4.04 -12.54
C GLY A 121 16.53 5.46 -12.76
N GLY A 122 15.32 5.75 -12.30
CA GLY A 122 14.77 7.09 -12.19
C GLY A 122 15.11 7.68 -10.83
N GLU A 123 15.68 8.87 -10.79
CA GLU A 123 15.78 9.64 -9.56
C GLU A 123 14.36 9.78 -8.96
N ILE A 124 14.21 9.39 -7.70
CA ILE A 124 12.95 9.59 -6.98
C ILE A 124 12.79 11.08 -6.78
N ASP A 125 11.83 11.69 -7.48
CA ASP A 125 11.43 13.05 -7.21
C ASP A 125 10.84 13.13 -5.79
N SER A 126 11.66 13.55 -4.85
CA SER A 126 11.30 13.72 -3.45
C SER A 126 10.13 14.72 -3.23
N SER A 127 9.75 15.49 -4.25
CA SER A 127 8.59 16.38 -4.19
C SER A 127 7.27 15.62 -4.31
N GLN A 128 7.25 14.48 -5.03
CA GLN A 128 6.07 13.60 -5.09
C GLN A 128 5.87 12.78 -3.80
N MET A 129 6.93 12.55 -3.03
CA MET A 129 6.82 11.91 -1.72
C MET A 129 6.01 12.73 -0.70
N LYS A 130 5.87 14.03 -0.89
CA LYS A 130 5.12 14.90 0.03
C LYS A 130 3.59 14.87 -0.18
N LEU A 131 3.11 14.37 -1.33
CA LEU A 131 1.68 14.41 -1.67
C LEU A 131 0.91 13.13 -1.32
N ALA A 132 1.58 12.04 -0.96
CA ALA A 132 0.96 10.72 -0.78
C ALA A 132 1.01 10.20 0.65
N MET A 133 1.15 11.05 1.66
CA MET A 133 1.05 10.61 3.04
C MET A 133 -0.39 10.78 3.57
N PRO A 134 -1.25 9.76 3.54
CA PRO A 134 -2.29 9.69 4.53
C PRO A 134 -1.60 9.38 5.86
N ASP A 135 -1.82 10.22 6.85
CA ASP A 135 -1.36 10.08 8.24
C ASP A 135 -1.74 8.71 8.83
N ALA A 136 -1.00 7.67 8.49
CA ALA A 136 -1.15 6.36 9.11
C ALA A 136 -0.22 6.28 10.32
N GLY A 137 -0.69 6.77 11.47
CA GLY A 137 -0.08 6.47 12.74
C GLY A 137 0.88 7.49 13.35
N VAL A 138 1.14 8.62 12.71
CA VAL A 138 1.62 9.81 13.41
C VAL A 138 0.41 10.36 14.18
N ARG A 139 0.54 10.62 15.47
CA ARG A 139 -0.42 11.46 16.19
C ARG A 139 -0.42 12.80 15.48
N VAL A 140 -1.41 12.99 14.59
CA VAL A 140 -1.66 14.27 13.95
C VAL A 140 -1.77 15.27 15.09
N SER A 141 -0.98 16.35 15.06
CA SER A 141 -1.10 17.36 16.07
C SER A 141 -2.57 17.86 16.07
N ALA A 142 -3.08 18.23 17.22
CA ALA A 142 -4.46 18.74 17.33
C ALA A 142 -4.73 19.86 16.33
N GLU A 143 -3.72 20.66 16.03
CA GLU A 143 -3.76 21.73 15.03
C GLU A 143 -3.91 21.22 13.59
N SER A 144 -3.15 20.21 13.19
CA SER A 144 -3.26 19.63 11.85
C SER A 144 -4.60 18.93 11.64
N ARG A 145 -5.11 18.25 12.68
CA ARG A 145 -6.43 17.63 12.66
C ARG A 145 -7.53 18.69 12.51
N ALA A 146 -7.45 19.79 13.28
CA ALA A 146 -8.40 20.87 13.21
C ALA A 146 -8.35 21.61 11.85
N ALA A 147 -7.18 21.74 11.24
CA ALA A 147 -7.02 22.30 9.90
C ALA A 147 -7.71 21.43 8.84
N THR A 148 -7.47 20.11 8.88
CA THR A 148 -8.12 19.15 7.99
C THR A 148 -9.65 19.15 8.17
N ALA A 149 -10.12 19.19 9.41
CA ALA A 149 -11.55 19.23 9.71
C ALA A 149 -12.23 20.48 9.15
N ARG A 150 -11.55 21.64 9.24
CA ARG A 150 -12.03 22.90 8.63
C ARG A 150 -12.07 22.83 7.11
N ALA A 151 -11.02 22.35 6.48
CA ALA A 151 -10.99 22.19 5.02
C ALA A 151 -12.12 21.29 4.50
N LEU A 152 -12.34 20.15 5.15
CA LEU A 152 -13.45 19.25 4.84
C LEU A 152 -14.81 19.91 5.01
N ARG A 153 -14.97 20.74 6.04
CA ARG A 153 -16.21 21.49 6.29
C ARG A 153 -16.47 22.48 5.16
N ASP A 154 -15.47 23.28 4.79
CA ASP A 154 -15.59 24.29 3.73
C ASP A 154 -16.01 23.64 2.41
N GLU A 155 -15.40 22.53 2.03
CA GLU A 155 -15.77 21.79 0.82
C GLU A 155 -17.15 21.14 0.93
N TYR A 156 -17.54 20.65 2.10
CA TYR A 156 -18.86 20.11 2.34
C TYR A 156 -19.94 21.20 2.22
N GLU A 157 -19.72 22.36 2.79
CA GLU A 157 -20.62 23.52 2.70
C GLU A 157 -20.72 24.03 1.25
N ASN A 158 -19.65 23.95 0.46
CA ASN A 158 -19.60 24.27 -0.96
C ASN A 158 -20.27 23.23 -1.88
N GLY A 159 -20.82 22.14 -1.33
CA GLY A 159 -21.64 21.21 -2.10
C GLY A 159 -21.10 19.80 -2.22
N SER A 160 -19.84 19.53 -1.90
CA SER A 160 -19.26 18.19 -1.94
C SER A 160 -20.05 17.20 -1.09
N SER A 161 -20.18 15.95 -1.55
CA SER A 161 -20.83 14.91 -0.76
C SER A 161 -19.84 14.24 0.18
N LEU A 162 -20.32 13.56 1.22
CA LEU A 162 -19.49 12.76 2.11
C LEU A 162 -18.68 11.68 1.36
N ARG A 163 -19.20 11.19 0.22
CA ARG A 163 -18.53 10.19 -0.60
C ARG A 163 -17.39 10.79 -1.41
N ASP A 164 -17.61 11.96 -1.97
CA ASP A 164 -16.60 12.70 -2.73
C ASP A 164 -15.44 13.07 -1.80
N LEU A 165 -15.73 13.66 -0.66
CA LEU A 165 -14.73 13.99 0.36
C LEU A 165 -13.97 12.75 0.86
N ALA A 166 -14.65 11.63 1.01
CA ALA A 166 -14.00 10.39 1.41
C ALA A 166 -13.04 9.86 0.31
N ALA A 167 -13.39 10.02 -0.95
CA ALA A 167 -12.55 9.66 -2.08
C ALA A 167 -11.36 10.60 -2.23
N ASP A 168 -11.60 11.92 -2.20
CA ASP A 168 -10.58 12.95 -2.44
C ASP A 168 -9.50 12.97 -1.34
N TYR A 169 -9.92 12.78 -0.08
CA TYR A 169 -9.01 12.76 1.07
C TYR A 169 -8.50 11.36 1.44
N GLY A 170 -8.92 10.31 0.72
CA GLY A 170 -8.54 8.93 1.04
C GLY A 170 -9.04 8.46 2.41
N TYR A 171 -10.12 9.02 2.93
CA TYR A 171 -10.67 8.73 4.24
C TYR A 171 -11.87 7.79 4.16
N SER A 172 -12.14 7.07 5.26
CA SER A 172 -13.41 6.37 5.38
C SER A 172 -14.56 7.37 5.58
N LEU A 173 -15.76 7.02 5.12
CA LEU A 173 -16.96 7.84 5.33
C LEU A 173 -17.18 8.21 6.81
N GLN A 174 -16.87 7.26 7.70
CA GLN A 174 -16.96 7.48 9.15
C GLN A 174 -15.95 8.53 9.63
N LYS A 175 -14.70 8.49 9.12
CA LYS A 175 -13.67 9.47 9.48
C LYS A 175 -14.04 10.87 8.98
N VAL A 176 -14.52 10.98 7.74
CA VAL A 176 -15.00 12.26 7.20
C VAL A 176 -16.14 12.81 8.06
N ARG A 177 -17.11 11.97 8.42
CA ARG A 177 -18.22 12.38 9.26
C ARG A 177 -17.76 12.88 10.63
N THR A 178 -16.85 12.15 11.29
CA THR A 178 -16.30 12.56 12.59
C THR A 178 -15.57 13.89 12.50
N LEU A 179 -14.75 14.11 11.46
CA LEU A 179 -14.04 15.37 11.27
C LEU A 179 -14.99 16.55 10.98
N LEU A 180 -16.05 16.31 10.22
CA LEU A 180 -17.09 17.32 9.98
C LEU A 180 -17.87 17.65 11.26
N GLU A 181 -18.19 16.67 12.10
CA GLU A 181 -18.80 16.86 13.42
C GLU A 181 -17.88 17.69 14.33
N GLU A 182 -16.58 17.36 14.36
CA GLU A 182 -15.56 18.12 15.10
C GLU A 182 -15.42 19.58 14.61
N ALA A 183 -15.59 19.80 13.30
CA ALA A 183 -15.57 21.13 12.70
C ALA A 183 -16.90 21.88 12.86
N GLY A 184 -17.95 21.27 13.42
CA GLY A 184 -19.27 21.88 13.61
C GLY A 184 -20.07 22.02 12.30
N ALA A 185 -19.87 21.14 11.32
CA ALA A 185 -20.64 21.16 10.09
C ALA A 185 -22.10 20.68 10.32
N GLU A 186 -23.04 21.36 9.74
CA GLU A 186 -24.43 20.92 9.72
C GLU A 186 -24.70 19.95 8.61
N PHE A 187 -25.17 18.73 8.96
CA PHE A 187 -25.40 17.69 7.96
C PHE A 187 -26.71 17.92 7.19
N ARG A 188 -26.60 17.89 5.87
CA ARG A 188 -27.75 17.97 4.98
C ARG A 188 -28.70 16.79 5.24
N ARG A 189 -30.02 17.06 5.28
CA ARG A 189 -31.04 16.02 5.39
C ARG A 189 -31.00 15.11 4.17
N ARG A 190 -31.13 13.79 4.36
CA ARG A 190 -31.17 12.81 3.26
C ARG A 190 -32.23 13.22 2.23
N GLY A 191 -31.84 13.40 0.97
CA GLY A 191 -32.76 13.57 -0.15
C GLY A 191 -32.88 14.97 -0.77
N ARG A 192 -32.07 15.96 -0.38
CA ARG A 192 -32.06 17.28 -1.06
C ARG A 192 -30.67 17.56 -1.65
N SER A 193 -30.56 17.46 -2.98
CA SER A 193 -29.47 18.10 -3.72
C SER A 193 -29.57 19.61 -3.55
N PRO A 194 -28.48 20.37 -3.41
CA PRO A 194 -28.53 21.81 -3.44
C PRO A 194 -29.08 22.27 -4.79
N LYS A 195 -30.07 23.16 -4.78
CA LYS A 195 -30.44 23.93 -5.98
C LYS A 195 -29.22 24.80 -6.29
N MET A 196 -28.62 24.59 -7.47
CA MET A 196 -27.69 25.59 -8.01
C MET A 196 -28.47 26.90 -8.12
N ALA A 197 -27.91 27.94 -7.49
CA ALA A 197 -28.37 29.31 -7.71
C ALA A 197 -28.01 29.71 -9.14
N GLU A 198 -29.00 30.13 -9.91
CA GLU A 198 -28.82 30.80 -11.20
C GLU A 198 -28.15 32.15 -11.02
#